data_70db190f7b9ac54a94ccadb5cd1325c3
#
_entry.id   70db190f7b9ac54a94ccadb5cd1325c3
#
_cell.length_a   1.000
_cell.length_b   1.000
_cell.length_c   1.000
_cell.angle_alpha   90.00
_cell.angle_beta   90.00
_cell.angle_gamma   90.00
#
_symmetry.space_group_name_H-M   'P 1'
#
loop_
_entity.id
_entity.type
_entity.pdbx_description
1 polymer ?
#
loop_
_entity_poly.entity_id
_entity_poly.type
_entity_poly.pdbx_seq_one_letter_code
_entity_poly.pdbx_strand_id
1 'polypeptide(L)'
;AYYRYTDGALAPAPHILESGMSNYYDNIIDMSNRGVEVSLGGYPVRGKDFAWNTDLNISVNRNRIESLNNAQINSYMQDAFIVGKPAGTVKGYIVDHIVQNMDEVNELNAKAVEKGFAEYQSGIGVGDFLMKDTDGNGTITSDDRQVIATPEPKFFGGWTNTFTYKNLSLSFLM
;
A
#
# COMPACT_ATOMS: atom_id res chain seq x y z
N ALA A 1 11.30 -5.70 20.19
CA ALA A 1 10.82 -6.40 19.00
C ALA A 1 9.58 -7.20 19.36
N TYR A 2 8.67 -7.37 18.42
CA TYR A 2 7.43 -8.13 18.61
C TYR A 2 7.05 -8.90 17.34
N TYR A 3 6.27 -9.94 17.55
CA TYR A 3 5.55 -10.68 16.51
C TYR A 3 4.14 -10.98 17.02
N ARG A 4 3.14 -10.67 16.22
CA ARG A 4 1.73 -10.94 16.50
C ARG A 4 1.10 -11.62 15.29
N TYR A 5 0.46 -12.75 15.52
CA TYR A 5 -0.40 -13.41 14.54
C TYR A 5 -1.86 -13.23 14.94
N THR A 6 -2.71 -12.96 13.98
CA THR A 6 -4.17 -12.85 14.13
C THR A 6 -4.79 -13.86 13.18
N ASP A 7 -5.49 -14.82 13.75
CA ASP A 7 -6.25 -15.83 13.05
C ASP A 7 -7.70 -15.35 12.92
N GLY A 8 -8.25 -15.40 11.72
CA GLY A 8 -9.64 -15.07 11.45
C GLY A 8 -10.02 -13.62 11.74
N ALA A 9 -9.26 -12.65 11.28
CA ALA A 9 -9.69 -11.25 11.35
C ALA A 9 -10.97 -11.02 10.55
N LEU A 10 -11.88 -10.22 11.11
CA LEU A 10 -13.16 -9.90 10.49
C LEU A 10 -12.99 -9.05 9.23
N ALA A 11 -13.61 -9.47 8.15
CA ALA A 11 -13.73 -8.68 6.93
C ALA A 11 -15.12 -8.86 6.29
N PRO A 12 -15.58 -7.88 5.48
CA PRO A 12 -16.82 -8.02 4.76
C PRO A 12 -16.70 -9.14 3.71
N ALA A 13 -17.53 -10.14 3.80
CA ALA A 13 -17.63 -11.23 2.83
C ALA A 13 -18.90 -11.06 1.97
N PRO A 14 -18.84 -11.40 0.67
CA PRO A 14 -20.00 -11.37 -0.17
C PRO A 14 -20.97 -12.49 0.25
N HIS A 15 -22.25 -12.15 0.28
CA HIS A 15 -23.30 -13.13 0.53
C HIS A 15 -23.87 -13.66 -0.80
N ILE A 16 -24.43 -14.87 -0.77
CA ILE A 16 -25.21 -15.37 -1.90
C ILE A 16 -26.43 -14.48 -2.14
N LEU A 17 -26.67 -14.12 -3.39
CA LEU A 17 -27.76 -13.19 -3.79
C LEU A 17 -29.14 -13.59 -3.25
N GLU A 18 -29.40 -14.90 -3.08
CA GLU A 18 -30.65 -15.48 -2.62
C GLU A 18 -30.97 -15.15 -1.15
N SER A 19 -29.99 -14.72 -0.37
CA SER A 19 -30.18 -14.37 1.04
C SER A 19 -30.80 -12.99 1.30
N GLY A 20 -30.87 -12.14 0.27
CA GLY A 20 -31.34 -10.75 0.39
C GLY A 20 -30.39 -9.80 1.16
N MET A 21 -29.21 -10.28 1.53
CA MET A 21 -28.15 -9.47 2.17
C MET A 21 -27.03 -9.22 1.17
N SER A 22 -26.53 -7.99 1.12
CA SER A 22 -25.43 -7.64 0.23
C SER A 22 -24.05 -8.07 0.75
N ASN A 23 -23.82 -7.98 2.04
CA ASN A 23 -22.57 -8.34 2.70
C ASN A 23 -22.82 -8.84 4.14
N TYR A 24 -21.93 -9.67 4.63
CA TYR A 24 -21.83 -10.03 6.05
C TYR A 24 -20.37 -9.99 6.48
N TYR A 25 -20.12 -9.93 7.78
CA TYR A 25 -18.75 -9.98 8.32
C TYR A 25 -18.41 -11.41 8.71
N ASP A 26 -17.24 -11.88 8.29
CA ASP A 26 -16.76 -13.22 8.58
C ASP A 26 -15.27 -13.20 8.94
N ASN A 27 -14.80 -14.23 9.62
CA ASN A 27 -13.43 -14.42 10.05
C ASN A 27 -12.61 -15.04 8.92
N ILE A 28 -12.20 -14.23 7.96
CA ILE A 28 -11.60 -14.72 6.70
C ILE A 28 -10.15 -14.35 6.48
N ILE A 29 -9.57 -13.46 7.29
CA ILE A 29 -8.22 -12.95 7.07
C ILE A 29 -7.30 -13.42 8.18
N ASP A 30 -6.26 -14.16 7.83
CA ASP A 30 -5.12 -14.39 8.72
C ASP A 30 -4.03 -13.38 8.42
N MET A 31 -3.52 -12.73 9.44
CA MET A 31 -2.48 -11.72 9.27
C MET A 31 -1.41 -11.79 10.34
N SER A 32 -0.21 -11.40 9.97
CA SER A 32 0.90 -11.23 10.88
C SER A 32 1.36 -9.78 10.95
N ASN A 33 1.78 -9.36 12.14
CA ASN A 33 2.43 -8.08 12.40
C ASN A 33 3.74 -8.35 13.10
N ARG A 34 4.83 -7.78 12.61
CA ARG A 34 6.15 -7.87 13.23
C ARG A 34 6.83 -6.52 13.22
N GLY A 35 7.53 -6.23 14.30
CA GLY A 35 8.20 -4.94 14.39
C GLY A 35 9.35 -4.92 15.36
N VAL A 36 10.16 -3.88 15.16
CA VAL A 36 11.27 -3.54 16.04
C VAL A 36 11.14 -2.06 16.40
N GLU A 37 11.24 -1.79 17.69
CA GLU A 37 11.26 -0.44 18.23
C GLU A 37 12.55 -0.25 19.01
N VAL A 38 13.23 0.84 18.77
CA VAL A 38 14.46 1.22 19.45
C VAL A 38 14.29 2.64 19.99
N SER A 39 14.56 2.83 21.27
CA SER A 39 14.59 4.13 21.90
C SER A 39 15.95 4.31 22.56
N LEU A 40 16.60 5.41 22.24
CA LEU A 40 17.90 5.80 22.80
C LEU A 40 17.79 7.22 23.32
N GLY A 41 18.06 7.40 24.61
CA GLY A 41 18.03 8.70 25.24
C GLY A 41 19.19 8.89 26.20
N GLY A 42 19.59 10.13 26.37
CA GLY A 42 20.66 10.46 27.27
C GLY A 42 21.14 11.90 27.21
N TYR A 43 22.16 12.17 27.99
CA TYR A 43 22.83 13.46 28.07
C TYR A 43 24.23 13.37 27.48
N PRO A 44 24.45 13.64 26.19
CA PRO A 44 25.78 13.69 25.60
C PRO A 44 26.68 14.74 26.25
N VAL A 45 26.07 15.83 26.72
CA VAL A 45 26.76 16.87 27.48
C VAL A 45 25.99 17.23 28.73
N ARG A 46 26.64 17.22 29.88
CA ARG A 46 26.04 17.60 31.17
C ARG A 46 27.05 18.39 31.97
N GLY A 47 27.07 19.70 31.75
CA GLY A 47 27.93 20.66 32.47
C GLY A 47 27.15 21.43 33.51
N LYS A 48 27.87 22.37 34.21
CA LYS A 48 27.28 23.22 35.25
C LYS A 48 26.30 24.25 34.67
N ASP A 49 26.66 24.83 33.54
CA ASP A 49 25.91 25.93 32.92
C ASP A 49 25.21 25.46 31.60
N PHE A 50 25.64 24.33 31.03
CA PHE A 50 25.10 23.81 29.78
C PHE A 50 24.81 22.31 29.89
N ALA A 51 23.62 21.92 29.41
CA ALA A 51 23.26 20.55 29.27
C ALA A 51 22.59 20.32 27.90
N TRP A 52 22.87 19.18 27.31
CA TRP A 52 22.19 18.68 26.11
C TRP A 52 21.59 17.32 26.41
N ASN A 53 20.26 17.25 26.35
CA ASN A 53 19.51 16.00 26.35
C ASN A 53 19.09 15.67 24.94
N THR A 54 19.17 14.41 24.56
CA THR A 54 18.73 13.91 23.27
C THR A 54 18.00 12.59 23.44
N ASP A 55 16.86 12.46 22.77
CA ASP A 55 16.03 11.26 22.76
C ASP A 55 15.66 10.93 21.32
N LEU A 56 16.09 9.75 20.87
CA LEU A 56 15.82 9.21 19.55
C LEU A 56 14.94 7.98 19.71
N ASN A 57 13.85 7.91 18.98
CA ASN A 57 13.08 6.69 18.81
C ASN A 57 12.96 6.38 17.32
N ILE A 58 12.98 5.11 16.99
CA ILE A 58 12.76 4.61 15.65
C ILE A 58 11.97 3.30 15.72
N SER A 59 10.95 3.20 14.88
CA SER A 59 10.07 2.04 14.81
C SER A 59 9.94 1.56 13.38
N VAL A 60 10.00 0.25 13.22
CA VAL A 60 9.69 -0.44 11.97
C VAL A 60 8.60 -1.44 12.26
N ASN A 61 7.48 -1.33 11.59
CA ASN A 61 6.40 -2.30 11.61
C ASN A 61 6.23 -2.91 10.22
N ARG A 62 5.85 -4.19 10.15
CA ARG A 62 5.49 -4.88 8.92
C ARG A 62 4.26 -5.72 9.18
N ASN A 63 3.21 -5.38 8.45
CA ASN A 63 1.98 -6.16 8.36
C ASN A 63 2.03 -7.06 7.13
N ARG A 64 1.42 -8.24 7.22
CA ARG A 64 1.28 -9.15 6.09
C ARG A 64 0.00 -9.95 6.22
N ILE A 65 -0.74 -10.03 5.14
CA ILE A 65 -1.85 -10.97 4.99
C ILE A 65 -1.23 -12.34 4.67
N GLU A 66 -1.46 -13.32 5.53
CA GLU A 66 -0.90 -14.66 5.38
C GLU A 66 -1.81 -15.56 4.56
N SER A 67 -3.12 -15.50 4.83
CA SER A 67 -4.12 -16.27 4.10
C SER A 67 -5.48 -15.59 4.09
N LEU A 68 -6.33 -16.04 3.17
CA LEU A 68 -7.74 -15.70 3.07
C LEU A 68 -8.54 -17.00 3.12
N ASN A 69 -9.27 -17.22 4.20
CA ASN A 69 -9.85 -18.53 4.57
C ASN A 69 -11.24 -18.80 4.01
N ASN A 70 -11.70 -18.04 3.01
CA ASN A 70 -13.01 -18.25 2.40
C ASN A 70 -12.92 -18.49 0.89
N ALA A 71 -13.41 -19.63 0.43
CA ALA A 71 -13.43 -20.00 -0.99
C ALA A 71 -14.37 -19.11 -1.84
N GLN A 72 -15.25 -18.33 -1.22
CA GLN A 72 -16.18 -17.43 -1.90
C GLN A 72 -15.67 -15.98 -1.99
N ILE A 73 -14.39 -15.75 -1.76
CA ILE A 73 -13.77 -14.45 -1.92
C ILE A 73 -13.89 -14.03 -3.39
N ASN A 74 -14.67 -13.00 -3.63
CA ASN A 74 -14.84 -12.46 -4.97
C ASN A 74 -13.60 -11.64 -5.41
N SER A 75 -13.55 -11.26 -6.69
CA SER A 75 -12.45 -10.48 -7.26
C SER A 75 -12.21 -9.15 -6.53
N TYR A 76 -13.26 -8.52 -5.98
CA TYR A 76 -13.14 -7.31 -5.20
C TYR A 76 -12.31 -7.52 -3.91
N MET A 77 -12.57 -8.62 -3.20
CA MET A 77 -11.82 -8.95 -1.98
C MET A 77 -10.37 -9.31 -2.29
N GLN A 78 -10.11 -9.98 -3.40
CA GLN A 78 -8.75 -10.29 -3.85
C GLN A 78 -7.94 -9.04 -4.19
N ASP A 79 -8.60 -7.97 -4.63
CA ASP A 79 -7.94 -6.69 -4.87
C ASP A 79 -7.73 -5.87 -3.57
N ALA A 80 -8.65 -6.00 -2.62
CA ALA A 80 -8.57 -5.31 -1.33
C ALA A 80 -7.61 -5.99 -0.34
N PHE A 81 -7.50 -7.32 -0.42
CA PHE A 81 -6.69 -8.13 0.50
C PHE A 81 -5.76 -9.06 -0.30
N ILE A 82 -4.56 -8.60 -0.54
CA ILE A 82 -3.57 -9.34 -1.34
C ILE A 82 -2.71 -10.20 -0.43
N VAL A 83 -2.82 -11.52 -0.55
CA VAL A 83 -1.98 -12.46 0.21
C VAL A 83 -0.50 -12.18 -0.03
N GLY A 84 0.27 -12.14 1.05
CA GLY A 84 1.70 -11.81 1.02
C GLY A 84 2.03 -10.32 1.03
N LYS A 85 1.02 -9.43 1.02
CA LYS A 85 1.19 -7.98 1.07
C LYS A 85 0.58 -7.40 2.35
N PRO A 86 0.93 -6.16 2.73
CA PRO A 86 0.28 -5.46 3.81
C PRO A 86 -1.21 -5.21 3.54
N ALA A 87 -2.02 -5.19 4.59
CA ALA A 87 -3.41 -4.77 4.49
C ALA A 87 -3.49 -3.32 3.98
N GLY A 88 -4.44 -3.04 3.11
CA GLY A 88 -4.60 -1.73 2.47
C GLY A 88 -3.64 -1.47 1.31
N THR A 89 -2.93 -2.49 0.83
CA THR A 89 -2.16 -2.40 -0.41
C THR A 89 -3.10 -2.10 -1.58
N VAL A 90 -2.73 -1.12 -2.41
CA VAL A 90 -3.54 -0.66 -3.53
C VAL A 90 -2.99 -1.20 -4.83
N LYS A 91 -3.86 -1.83 -5.62
CA LYS A 91 -3.62 -2.16 -7.02
C LYS A 91 -4.15 -1.07 -7.93
N GLY A 92 -3.44 -0.78 -8.99
CA GLY A 92 -3.85 0.17 -10.03
C GLY A 92 -3.10 -0.08 -11.32
N TYR A 93 -3.52 0.61 -12.37
CA TYR A 93 -2.83 0.57 -13.64
C TYR A 93 -1.58 1.44 -13.59
N ILE A 94 -0.55 1.01 -14.30
CA ILE A 94 0.64 1.81 -14.53
C ILE A 94 0.41 2.65 -15.79
N VAL A 95 0.54 3.97 -15.65
CA VAL A 95 0.50 4.88 -16.78
C VAL A 95 1.81 4.79 -17.55
N ASP A 96 1.75 4.57 -18.84
CA ASP A 96 2.92 4.63 -19.72
C ASP A 96 3.22 6.10 -20.08
N HIS A 97 2.29 6.77 -20.71
CA HIS A 97 2.37 8.20 -21.02
C HIS A 97 0.99 8.79 -21.32
N ILE A 98 0.95 10.07 -21.71
CA ILE A 98 -0.26 10.75 -22.16
C ILE A 98 -0.32 10.69 -23.69
N VAL A 99 -1.44 10.23 -24.22
CA VAL A 99 -1.67 10.11 -25.67
C VAL A 99 -1.54 11.47 -26.35
N GLN A 100 -0.63 11.58 -27.31
CA GLN A 100 -0.35 12.82 -28.03
C GLN A 100 -1.13 12.91 -29.36
N ASN A 101 -1.45 11.79 -29.98
CA ASN A 101 -2.20 11.72 -31.24
C ASN A 101 -2.97 10.40 -31.32
N MET A 102 -3.96 10.36 -32.21
CA MET A 102 -4.80 9.16 -32.41
C MET A 102 -4.14 8.08 -33.26
N ASP A 103 -3.07 8.38 -33.99
CA ASP A 103 -2.41 7.39 -34.83
C ASP A 103 -1.81 6.28 -33.99
N GLU A 104 -1.20 6.64 -32.86
CA GLU A 104 -0.69 5.71 -31.86
C GLU A 104 -1.80 4.79 -31.30
N VAL A 105 -2.95 5.35 -30.94
CA VAL A 105 -4.08 4.57 -30.44
C VAL A 105 -4.60 3.62 -31.52
N ASN A 106 -4.67 4.08 -32.75
CA ASN A 106 -5.12 3.26 -33.88
C ASN A 106 -4.17 2.10 -34.15
N GLU A 107 -2.85 2.32 -34.04
CA GLU A 107 -1.85 1.23 -34.18
C GLU A 107 -1.97 0.20 -33.06
N LEU A 108 -2.18 0.64 -31.83
CA LEU A 108 -2.37 -0.28 -30.70
C LEU A 108 -3.69 -1.06 -30.83
N ASN A 109 -4.76 -0.42 -31.24
CA ASN A 109 -6.04 -1.08 -31.49
C ASN A 109 -5.95 -2.09 -32.63
N ALA A 110 -5.22 -1.78 -33.71
CA ALA A 110 -5.00 -2.73 -34.80
C ALA A 110 -4.30 -4.00 -34.30
N LYS A 111 -3.25 -3.87 -33.47
CA LYS A 111 -2.56 -4.98 -32.83
C LYS A 111 -3.44 -5.77 -31.88
N ALA A 112 -4.32 -5.10 -31.14
CA ALA A 112 -5.28 -5.75 -30.24
C ALA A 112 -6.30 -6.59 -31.04
N VAL A 113 -6.79 -6.05 -32.16
CA VAL A 113 -7.71 -6.77 -33.07
C VAL A 113 -7.05 -8.01 -33.67
N GLU A 114 -5.77 -7.95 -34.08
CA GLU A 114 -5.02 -9.11 -34.55
C GLU A 114 -4.93 -10.22 -33.50
N LYS A 115 -4.93 -9.86 -32.20
CA LYS A 115 -4.93 -10.79 -31.08
C LYS A 115 -6.35 -11.24 -30.64
N GLY A 116 -7.40 -10.73 -31.29
CA GLY A 116 -8.79 -11.11 -31.03
C GLY A 116 -9.52 -10.24 -30.02
N PHE A 117 -8.97 -9.11 -29.63
CA PHE A 117 -9.62 -8.12 -28.76
C PHE A 117 -10.28 -7.00 -29.56
N ALA A 118 -11.25 -6.32 -28.98
CA ALA A 118 -11.95 -5.23 -29.66
C ALA A 118 -11.07 -3.95 -29.81
N GLU A 119 -10.28 -3.68 -28.77
CA GLU A 119 -9.43 -2.49 -28.66
C GLU A 119 -8.33 -2.72 -27.62
N TYR A 120 -7.29 -1.90 -27.66
CA TYR A 120 -6.21 -1.94 -26.66
C TYR A 120 -6.68 -1.42 -25.29
N GLN A 121 -7.28 -0.24 -25.29
CA GLN A 121 -7.82 0.40 -24.09
C GLN A 121 -9.12 1.11 -24.43
N SER A 122 -10.18 0.84 -23.67
CA SER A 122 -11.51 1.36 -23.97
C SER A 122 -11.63 2.88 -23.77
N GLY A 123 -12.23 3.54 -24.74
CA GLY A 123 -12.61 4.94 -24.66
C GLY A 123 -11.47 5.95 -24.58
N ILE A 124 -10.27 5.57 -25.01
CA ILE A 124 -9.09 6.43 -24.96
C ILE A 124 -9.06 7.48 -26.10
N GLY A 125 -8.64 8.69 -25.78
CA GLY A 125 -8.47 9.80 -26.71
C GLY A 125 -7.19 10.61 -26.48
N VAL A 126 -6.95 11.61 -27.32
CA VAL A 126 -5.81 12.53 -27.15
C VAL A 126 -5.93 13.28 -25.84
N GLY A 127 -4.86 13.27 -25.04
CA GLY A 127 -4.80 13.86 -23.71
C GLY A 127 -5.12 12.90 -22.57
N ASP A 128 -5.59 11.69 -22.86
CA ASP A 128 -5.85 10.66 -21.85
C ASP A 128 -4.56 9.89 -21.49
N PHE A 129 -4.60 9.20 -20.36
CA PHE A 129 -3.52 8.32 -19.93
C PHE A 129 -3.56 7.00 -20.70
N LEU A 130 -2.49 6.69 -21.42
CA LEU A 130 -2.26 5.36 -21.95
C LEU A 130 -1.76 4.45 -20.82
N MET A 131 -2.49 3.37 -20.56
CA MET A 131 -2.12 2.37 -19.57
C MET A 131 -1.15 1.35 -20.19
N LYS A 132 -0.26 0.86 -19.35
CA LYS A 132 0.71 -0.15 -19.75
C LYS A 132 0.09 -1.54 -19.67
N ASP A 133 0.14 -2.28 -20.78
CA ASP A 133 -0.13 -3.72 -20.84
C ASP A 133 1.00 -4.45 -20.09
N THR A 134 0.71 -4.98 -18.92
CA THR A 134 1.72 -5.55 -18.02
C THR A 134 1.84 -7.07 -18.15
N ASP A 135 0.80 -7.71 -18.64
CA ASP A 135 0.78 -9.16 -18.92
C ASP A 135 1.13 -9.50 -20.38
N GLY A 136 1.15 -8.51 -21.28
CA GLY A 136 1.55 -8.64 -22.67
C GLY A 136 0.47 -9.25 -23.56
N ASN A 137 -0.77 -9.29 -23.11
CA ASN A 137 -1.87 -9.88 -23.86
C ASN A 137 -2.35 -9.02 -25.04
N GLY A 138 -2.08 -7.71 -25.03
CA GLY A 138 -2.40 -6.75 -26.09
C GLY A 138 -3.67 -5.94 -25.87
N THR A 139 -4.25 -6.01 -24.69
CA THR A 139 -5.40 -5.19 -24.28
C THR A 139 -5.32 -4.88 -22.80
N ILE A 140 -5.88 -3.76 -22.37
CA ILE A 140 -5.89 -3.38 -20.96
C ILE A 140 -7.10 -4.02 -20.25
N THR A 141 -6.79 -4.86 -19.26
CA THR A 141 -7.76 -5.59 -18.45
C THR A 141 -7.52 -5.38 -16.97
N SER A 142 -8.35 -6.01 -16.11
CA SER A 142 -8.10 -6.04 -14.66
C SER A 142 -6.79 -6.72 -14.28
N ASP A 143 -6.27 -7.59 -15.13
CA ASP A 143 -5.05 -8.38 -14.86
C ASP A 143 -3.79 -7.53 -15.00
N ASP A 144 -3.88 -6.39 -15.71
CA ASP A 144 -2.79 -5.41 -15.83
C ASP A 144 -2.60 -4.57 -14.58
N ARG A 145 -3.51 -4.65 -13.61
CA ARG A 145 -3.38 -3.90 -12.36
C ARG A 145 -2.27 -4.48 -11.49
N GLN A 146 -1.30 -3.63 -11.14
CA GLN A 146 -0.20 -3.98 -10.26
C GLN A 146 -0.27 -3.24 -8.93
N VAL A 147 0.49 -3.69 -7.95
CA VAL A 147 0.63 -2.99 -6.67
C VAL A 147 1.35 -1.66 -6.91
N ILE A 148 0.62 -0.56 -6.77
CA ILE A 148 1.14 0.79 -6.97
C ILE A 148 1.47 1.50 -5.68
N ALA A 149 0.85 1.12 -4.56
CA ALA A 149 1.10 1.71 -3.26
C ALA A 149 0.88 0.71 -2.12
N THR A 150 1.61 0.92 -1.04
CA THR A 150 1.39 0.26 0.24
C THR A 150 1.26 1.33 1.32
N PRO A 151 0.31 1.23 2.27
CA PRO A 151 0.08 2.26 3.28
C PRO A 151 1.14 2.29 4.37
N GLU A 152 1.95 1.24 4.48
CA GLU A 152 2.94 1.13 5.54
C GLU A 152 4.18 1.98 5.25
N PRO A 153 4.56 2.91 6.16
CA PRO A 153 5.84 3.57 6.06
C PRO A 153 6.98 2.56 6.26
N LYS A 154 8.11 2.79 5.60
CA LYS A 154 9.29 1.93 5.76
C LYS A 154 9.82 1.94 7.19
N PHE A 155 9.77 3.09 7.82
CA PHE A 155 10.06 3.34 9.23
C PHE A 155 9.38 4.64 9.67
N PHE A 156 9.23 4.83 10.95
CA PHE A 156 8.83 6.11 11.54
C PHE A 156 9.57 6.29 12.87
N GLY A 157 9.68 7.52 13.29
CA GLY A 157 10.41 7.84 14.52
C GLY A 157 10.37 9.32 14.85
N GLY A 158 11.03 9.66 15.91
CA GLY A 158 11.19 11.03 16.35
C GLY A 158 12.56 11.24 17.00
N TRP A 159 13.09 12.41 16.84
CA TRP A 159 14.33 12.82 17.46
C TRP A 159 14.15 14.16 18.18
N THR A 160 14.10 14.07 19.52
CA THR A 160 13.97 15.24 20.39
C THR A 160 15.34 15.66 20.89
N ASN A 161 15.62 16.95 20.80
CA ASN A 161 16.82 17.56 21.37
C ASN A 161 16.42 18.71 22.28
N THR A 162 16.99 18.74 23.47
CA THR A 162 16.80 19.81 24.45
C THR A 162 18.15 20.35 24.90
N PHE A 163 18.36 21.60 24.62
CA PHE A 163 19.55 22.36 25.07
C PHE A 163 19.14 23.25 26.19
N THR A 164 19.86 23.19 27.30
CA THR A 164 19.68 24.06 28.46
C THR A 164 20.97 24.84 28.72
N TYR A 165 20.89 26.14 28.74
CA TYR A 165 21.98 27.01 29.12
C TYR A 165 21.53 27.95 30.24
N LYS A 166 22.03 27.74 31.43
CA LYS A 166 21.57 28.44 32.64
C LYS A 166 20.09 28.39 32.81
N ASN A 167 19.38 29.50 32.67
CA ASN A 167 17.93 29.62 32.83
C ASN A 167 17.17 29.56 31.49
N LEU A 168 17.86 29.34 30.37
CA LEU A 168 17.25 29.22 29.04
C LEU A 168 17.24 27.78 28.62
N SER A 169 16.07 27.36 28.03
CA SER A 169 15.94 26.04 27.45
C SER A 169 15.35 26.14 26.04
N LEU A 170 15.96 25.41 25.12
CA LEU A 170 15.46 25.27 23.74
C LEU A 170 15.24 23.78 23.45
N SER A 171 14.03 23.43 23.04
CA SER A 171 13.70 22.07 22.64
C SER A 171 13.13 22.06 21.24
N PHE A 172 13.51 21.06 20.44
CA PHE A 172 12.91 20.81 19.12
C PHE A 172 12.79 19.31 18.86
N LEU A 173 11.75 18.96 18.10
CA LEU A 173 11.43 17.63 17.65
C LEU A 173 11.49 17.59 16.11
N MET A 174 12.14 16.57 15.60
CA MET A 174 12.19 16.25 14.17
C MET A 174 11.55 14.89 13.92
#